data_6cd3d2ea07a0b57d2691826067ed1cdb
#
_entry.id   6cd3d2ea07a0b57d2691826067ed1cdb
#
_cell.length_a   1.000
_cell.length_b   1.000
_cell.length_c   1.000
_cell.angle_alpha   90.00
_cell.angle_beta   90.00
_cell.angle_gamma   90.00
#
_symmetry.space_group_name_H-M   'P 1'
#
loop_
_entity.id
_entity.type
_entity.pdbx_description
1 polymer ?
#
loop_
_entity_poly.entity_id
_entity_poly.type
_entity_poly.pdbx_seq_one_letter_code
_entity_poly.pdbx_strand_id
1 'polypeptide(L)'
;MIRVKINLLCLVLSVLLPATAGAQTIEKKGTTPYVTHFVFRPIMSIDIAELGKATTLEAVGTTQKMKGEKMLDKMSAQCVALNVASGDKKYIDGACVLADSDGDKIFSTFDTRDLDKSQPKMDCGTHIITGGTGKYKGITGSEPFACISMPPLAGPGGLFAMDIPHNTAWEIK
;
A
#
# COMPACT_ATOMS: atom_id res chain seq x y z
N MET A 1 60.60 52.63 7.58
CA MET A 1 59.15 52.57 7.91
C MET A 1 58.57 51.29 7.32
N ILE A 2 58.41 50.27 8.15
CA ILE A 2 57.88 48.94 7.73
C ILE A 2 56.40 48.92 8.11
N ARG A 3 55.50 48.79 7.11
CA ARG A 3 54.05 48.64 7.36
C ARG A 3 53.74 47.16 7.44
N VAL A 4 53.42 46.68 8.63
CA VAL A 4 52.88 45.34 8.85
C VAL A 4 51.38 45.34 8.51
N LYS A 5 50.95 44.55 7.55
CA LYS A 5 49.56 44.27 7.23
C LYS A 5 49.10 43.09 8.07
N ILE A 6 48.21 43.33 9.04
CA ILE A 6 47.54 42.28 9.81
C ILE A 6 46.38 41.79 8.98
N ASN A 7 46.43 40.54 8.48
CA ASN A 7 45.30 39.86 7.87
C ASN A 7 44.46 39.24 8.95
N LEU A 8 43.25 39.79 9.16
CA LEU A 8 42.24 39.24 10.06
C LEU A 8 41.55 38.08 9.38
N LEU A 9 41.92 36.86 9.77
CA LEU A 9 41.33 35.61 9.29
C LEU A 9 40.05 35.37 10.08
N CYS A 10 38.88 35.69 9.52
CA CYS A 10 37.57 35.32 10.13
C CYS A 10 37.36 33.82 10.01
N LEU A 11 37.53 33.11 11.12
CA LEU A 11 37.18 31.69 11.28
C LEU A 11 35.68 31.59 11.44
N VAL A 12 34.94 31.28 10.36
CA VAL A 12 33.51 30.96 10.43
C VAL A 12 33.35 29.56 10.99
N LEU A 13 33.02 29.45 12.25
CA LEU A 13 32.72 28.19 12.94
C LEU A 13 31.29 27.76 12.52
N SER A 14 31.17 26.91 11.51
CA SER A 14 29.88 26.34 11.10
C SER A 14 29.43 25.32 12.13
N VAL A 15 28.53 25.70 13.00
CA VAL A 15 27.85 24.79 13.95
C VAL A 15 26.88 23.94 13.14
N LEU A 16 27.28 22.71 12.80
CA LEU A 16 26.41 21.65 12.29
C LEU A 16 25.47 21.22 13.44
N LEU A 17 24.28 21.81 13.52
CA LEU A 17 23.21 21.30 14.38
C LEU A 17 22.75 19.97 13.78
N PRO A 18 22.81 18.85 14.52
CA PRO A 18 22.18 17.61 14.08
C PRO A 18 20.67 17.86 13.97
N ALA A 19 20.13 17.78 12.76
CA ALA A 19 18.69 17.70 12.56
C ALA A 19 18.22 16.40 13.22
N THR A 20 17.70 16.46 14.43
CA THR A 20 16.96 15.37 15.04
C THR A 20 15.70 15.18 14.20
N ALA A 21 15.75 14.29 13.22
CA ALA A 21 14.54 13.78 12.59
C ALA A 21 13.68 13.17 13.70
N GLY A 22 12.69 13.91 14.15
CA GLY A 22 11.74 13.43 15.13
C GLY A 22 11.06 12.21 14.54
N ALA A 23 11.40 11.02 15.05
CA ALA A 23 10.72 9.79 14.69
C ALA A 23 9.22 10.01 14.99
N GLN A 24 8.41 10.04 13.94
CA GLN A 24 6.97 10.18 14.08
C GLN A 24 6.46 8.92 14.78
N THR A 25 6.10 9.05 16.05
CA THR A 25 5.49 7.95 16.80
C THR A 25 4.10 7.69 16.23
N ILE A 26 3.89 6.50 15.71
CA ILE A 26 2.56 6.05 15.30
C ILE A 26 1.85 5.39 16.50
N GLU A 27 0.54 5.44 16.52
CA GLU A 27 -0.25 4.73 17.52
C GLU A 27 0.02 3.22 17.44
N LYS A 28 -0.10 2.52 18.58
CA LYS A 28 0.14 1.07 18.64
C LYS A 28 -1.02 0.25 18.11
N LYS A 29 -2.21 0.82 18.02
CA LYS A 29 -3.41 0.19 17.45
C LYS A 29 -4.41 1.26 17.02
N GLY A 30 -5.25 0.91 16.07
CA GLY A 30 -6.29 1.84 15.61
C GLY A 30 -7.17 1.25 14.53
N THR A 31 -8.05 2.12 14.03
CA THR A 31 -8.89 1.85 12.87
C THR A 31 -8.80 3.03 11.91
N THR A 32 -8.48 2.76 10.66
CA THR A 32 -8.31 3.81 9.66
C THR A 32 -9.08 3.47 8.39
N PRO A 33 -10.12 4.21 8.04
CA PRO A 33 -10.74 4.15 6.72
C PRO A 33 -9.87 4.88 5.71
N TYR A 34 -9.55 4.22 4.60
CA TYR A 34 -8.81 4.82 3.50
C TYR A 34 -9.25 4.22 2.15
N VAL A 35 -8.86 4.84 1.07
CA VAL A 35 -9.07 4.31 -0.28
C VAL A 35 -7.72 4.12 -0.97
N THR A 36 -7.58 3.03 -1.71
CA THR A 36 -6.47 2.86 -2.65
C THR A 36 -6.98 3.06 -4.07
N HIS A 37 -6.37 3.99 -4.77
CA HIS A 37 -6.62 4.23 -6.19
C HIS A 37 -5.65 3.39 -6.99
N PHE A 38 -6.13 2.28 -7.55
CA PHE A 38 -5.30 1.34 -8.31
C PHE A 38 -5.49 1.46 -9.82
N VAL A 39 -4.40 1.28 -10.54
CA VAL A 39 -4.39 0.90 -11.95
C VAL A 39 -3.89 -0.53 -12.05
N PHE A 40 -4.68 -1.39 -12.66
CA PHE A 40 -4.38 -2.80 -12.88
C PHE A 40 -3.87 -3.03 -14.29
N ARG A 41 -2.88 -3.91 -14.41
CA ARG A 41 -2.31 -4.37 -15.66
C ARG A 41 -2.32 -5.89 -15.71
N PRO A 42 -3.02 -6.52 -16.65
CA PRO A 42 -2.85 -7.93 -16.94
C PRO A 42 -1.42 -8.20 -17.45
N ILE A 43 -0.74 -9.18 -16.86
CA ILE A 43 0.64 -9.55 -17.23
C ILE A 43 0.63 -10.78 -18.14
N MET A 44 -0.11 -11.82 -17.75
CA MET A 44 -0.20 -13.07 -18.44
C MET A 44 -1.59 -13.68 -18.26
N SER A 45 -2.12 -14.25 -19.32
CA SER A 45 -3.37 -15.01 -19.25
C SER A 45 -3.16 -16.37 -19.90
N ILE A 46 -3.77 -17.39 -19.30
CA ILE A 46 -3.85 -18.73 -19.86
C ILE A 46 -5.31 -19.18 -19.89
N ASP A 47 -5.68 -19.86 -20.94
CA ASP A 47 -6.97 -20.56 -21.01
C ASP A 47 -6.79 -21.93 -20.38
N ILE A 48 -7.69 -22.29 -19.47
CA ILE A 48 -7.69 -23.57 -18.76
C ILE A 48 -8.84 -24.45 -19.25
N ALA A 49 -9.01 -24.47 -20.57
CA ALA A 49 -10.03 -25.19 -21.31
C ALA A 49 -11.45 -24.92 -20.76
N GLU A 50 -12.22 -25.96 -20.50
CA GLU A 50 -13.58 -25.84 -19.95
C GLU A 50 -13.62 -25.20 -18.54
N LEU A 51 -12.47 -25.10 -17.87
CA LEU A 51 -12.35 -24.50 -16.55
C LEU A 51 -12.31 -22.96 -16.61
N GLY A 52 -12.12 -22.35 -17.80
CA GLY A 52 -12.13 -20.90 -17.95
C GLY A 52 -10.75 -20.29 -18.15
N LYS A 53 -10.46 -19.17 -17.49
CA LYS A 53 -9.24 -18.39 -17.66
C LYS A 53 -8.58 -18.06 -16.33
N ALA A 54 -7.25 -18.14 -16.30
CA ALA A 54 -6.44 -17.60 -15.22
C ALA A 54 -5.58 -16.45 -15.74
N THR A 55 -5.54 -15.34 -15.01
CA THR A 55 -4.80 -14.12 -15.39
C THR A 55 -4.00 -13.60 -14.21
N THR A 56 -2.70 -13.41 -14.40
CA THR A 56 -1.87 -12.69 -13.44
C THR A 56 -2.00 -11.19 -13.65
N LEU A 57 -2.14 -10.45 -12.56
CA LEU A 57 -2.33 -9.02 -12.53
C LEU A 57 -1.21 -8.36 -11.73
N GLU A 58 -0.78 -7.20 -12.19
CA GLU A 58 -0.07 -6.22 -11.38
C GLU A 58 -1.01 -5.03 -11.13
N ALA A 59 -1.02 -4.51 -9.91
CA ALA A 59 -1.69 -3.27 -9.59
C ALA A 59 -0.69 -2.29 -8.98
N VAL A 60 -0.73 -1.05 -9.41
CA VAL A 60 0.03 0.05 -8.83
C VAL A 60 -0.91 1.19 -8.48
N GLY A 61 -0.66 1.86 -7.38
CA GLY A 61 -1.57 2.90 -6.92
C GLY A 61 -1.03 3.71 -5.76
N THR A 62 -1.92 4.49 -5.18
CA THR A 62 -1.64 5.31 -4.00
C THR A 62 -2.81 5.23 -3.03
N THR A 63 -2.51 5.34 -1.75
CA THR A 63 -3.53 5.40 -0.72
C THR A 63 -3.90 6.85 -0.39
N GLN A 64 -5.17 7.04 -0.05
CA GLN A 64 -5.70 8.31 0.43
C GLN A 64 -6.61 8.06 1.64
N LYS A 65 -6.31 8.69 2.76
CA LYS A 65 -7.20 8.61 3.92
C LYS A 65 -8.56 9.22 3.63
N MET A 66 -9.59 8.63 4.16
CA MET A 66 -10.96 9.17 4.07
C MET A 66 -11.28 10.10 5.24
N LYS A 67 -10.81 9.76 6.45
CA LYS A 67 -11.05 10.53 7.68
C LYS A 67 -10.03 10.13 8.76
N GLY A 68 -9.70 11.08 9.66
CA GLY A 68 -8.94 10.79 10.88
C GLY A 68 -7.43 10.69 10.67
N GLU A 69 -6.84 9.60 11.14
CA GLU A 69 -5.41 9.35 11.30
C GLU A 69 -4.56 9.55 10.02
N LYS A 70 -3.27 9.82 10.22
CA LYS A 70 -2.30 9.91 9.13
C LYS A 70 -1.82 8.56 8.63
N MET A 71 -2.11 7.49 9.35
CA MET A 71 -1.74 6.14 8.96
C MET A 71 -2.44 5.76 7.65
N LEU A 72 -1.74 5.08 6.77
CA LEU A 72 -2.23 4.65 5.45
C LEU A 72 -2.63 5.81 4.50
N ASP A 73 -2.13 7.03 4.76
CA ASP A 73 -2.32 8.18 3.88
C ASP A 73 -1.09 8.39 3.01
N LYS A 74 -1.29 8.63 1.71
CA LYS A 74 -0.22 8.96 0.75
C LYS A 74 0.91 7.92 0.67
N MET A 75 0.57 6.65 0.82
CA MET A 75 1.52 5.57 0.58
C MET A 75 1.46 5.14 -0.88
N SER A 76 2.59 4.74 -1.43
CA SER A 76 2.62 4.00 -2.70
C SER A 76 2.14 2.58 -2.46
N ALA A 77 1.37 2.03 -3.38
CA ALA A 77 0.82 0.69 -3.31
C ALA A 77 1.23 -0.13 -4.54
N GLN A 78 1.67 -1.36 -4.33
CA GLN A 78 1.89 -2.33 -5.39
C GLN A 78 1.37 -3.69 -4.97
N CYS A 79 0.63 -4.35 -5.86
CA CYS A 79 0.12 -5.69 -5.64
C CYS A 79 0.43 -6.60 -6.84
N VAL A 80 0.55 -7.88 -6.55
CA VAL A 80 0.51 -8.96 -7.54
C VAL A 80 -0.66 -9.88 -7.19
N ALA A 81 -1.38 -10.32 -8.20
CA ALA A 81 -2.57 -11.12 -8.00
C ALA A 81 -2.76 -12.18 -9.07
N LEU A 82 -3.48 -13.23 -8.72
CA LEU A 82 -4.02 -14.23 -9.62
C LEU A 82 -5.54 -14.08 -9.66
N ASN A 83 -6.07 -13.76 -10.83
CA ASN A 83 -7.51 -13.76 -11.08
C ASN A 83 -7.88 -15.04 -11.82
N VAL A 84 -8.78 -15.82 -11.26
CA VAL A 84 -9.33 -17.04 -11.86
C VAL A 84 -10.82 -16.85 -12.14
N ALA A 85 -11.21 -17.10 -13.38
CA ALA A 85 -12.60 -17.14 -13.81
C ALA A 85 -12.90 -18.51 -14.42
N SER A 86 -13.53 -19.36 -13.64
CA SER A 86 -13.83 -20.76 -13.98
C SER A 86 -15.31 -21.05 -13.76
N GLY A 87 -16.10 -21.09 -14.83
CA GLY A 87 -17.55 -21.25 -14.75
C GLY A 87 -18.17 -20.17 -13.86
N ASP A 88 -18.90 -20.60 -12.86
CA ASP A 88 -19.51 -19.70 -11.86
C ASP A 88 -18.54 -19.24 -10.76
N LYS A 89 -17.34 -19.80 -10.73
CA LYS A 89 -16.31 -19.46 -9.72
C LYS A 89 -15.42 -18.36 -10.25
N LYS A 90 -15.44 -17.24 -9.55
CA LYS A 90 -14.53 -16.13 -9.80
C LYS A 90 -13.88 -15.74 -8.48
N TYR A 91 -12.56 -15.64 -8.48
CA TYR A 91 -11.83 -15.15 -7.32
C TYR A 91 -10.53 -14.46 -7.73
N ILE A 92 -10.06 -13.59 -6.87
CA ILE A 92 -8.75 -12.99 -6.95
C ILE A 92 -8.07 -13.20 -5.62
N ASP A 93 -6.82 -13.67 -5.64
CA ASP A 93 -5.95 -13.71 -4.48
C ASP A 93 -4.60 -13.10 -4.81
N GLY A 94 -3.90 -12.62 -3.79
CA GLY A 94 -2.63 -11.96 -4.02
C GLY A 94 -1.98 -11.39 -2.78
N ALA A 95 -0.94 -10.58 -3.03
CA ALA A 95 -0.19 -9.89 -2.00
C ALA A 95 0.10 -8.45 -2.41
N CYS A 96 0.15 -7.58 -1.41
CA CYS A 96 0.41 -6.16 -1.57
C CYS A 96 1.54 -5.68 -0.66
N VAL A 97 2.22 -4.65 -1.13
CA VAL A 97 3.12 -3.82 -0.34
C VAL A 97 2.65 -2.37 -0.42
N LEU A 98 2.54 -1.74 0.74
CA LEU A 98 2.39 -0.29 0.87
C LEU A 98 3.72 0.27 1.35
N ALA A 99 4.16 1.39 0.79
CA ALA A 99 5.39 2.08 1.21
C ALA A 99 5.11 3.56 1.41
N ASP A 100 5.54 4.09 2.54
CA ASP A 100 5.43 5.53 2.83
C ASP A 100 6.62 6.34 2.31
N SER A 101 6.61 7.64 2.58
CA SER A 101 7.67 8.58 2.15
C SER A 101 9.03 8.30 2.79
N ASP A 102 9.09 7.61 3.93
CA ASP A 102 10.33 7.25 4.60
C ASP A 102 10.89 5.92 4.07
N GLY A 103 10.13 5.21 3.23
CA GLY A 103 10.43 3.90 2.69
C GLY A 103 10.04 2.74 3.62
N ASP A 104 9.37 3.02 4.73
CA ASP A 104 8.82 2.00 5.62
C ASP A 104 7.60 1.34 4.98
N LYS A 105 7.45 0.03 5.19
CA LYS A 105 6.52 -0.80 4.42
C LYS A 105 5.54 -1.54 5.32
N ILE A 106 4.34 -1.77 4.76
CA ILE A 106 3.34 -2.69 5.29
C ILE A 106 3.11 -3.78 4.23
N PHE A 107 3.01 -5.03 4.67
CA PHE A 107 2.75 -6.18 3.81
C PHE A 107 1.39 -6.78 4.14
N SER A 108 0.63 -7.12 3.10
CA SER A 108 -0.64 -7.82 3.26
C SER A 108 -0.84 -8.88 2.19
N THR A 109 -1.68 -9.85 2.50
CA THR A 109 -2.24 -10.79 1.53
C THR A 109 -3.75 -10.57 1.46
N PHE A 110 -4.35 -10.92 0.34
CA PHE A 110 -5.80 -10.85 0.18
C PHE A 110 -6.36 -12.02 -0.61
N ASP A 111 -7.61 -12.32 -0.36
CA ASP A 111 -8.37 -13.35 -1.04
C ASP A 111 -9.84 -12.94 -1.10
N THR A 112 -10.44 -13.02 -2.28
CA THR A 112 -11.87 -12.72 -2.46
C THR A 112 -12.74 -13.97 -2.28
N ARG A 113 -12.13 -15.15 -2.11
CA ARG A 113 -12.85 -16.36 -1.68
C ARG A 113 -13.27 -16.22 -0.23
N ASP A 114 -14.43 -16.71 0.09
CA ASP A 114 -14.94 -16.72 1.46
C ASP A 114 -14.35 -17.89 2.27
N LEU A 115 -13.01 -17.89 2.46
CA LEU A 115 -12.30 -18.97 3.13
C LEU A 115 -12.38 -18.88 4.66
N ASP A 116 -12.43 -17.69 5.21
CA ASP A 116 -12.57 -17.45 6.65
C ASP A 116 -13.77 -16.54 6.93
N LYS A 117 -14.88 -17.17 7.32
CA LYS A 117 -16.13 -16.48 7.65
C LYS A 117 -16.08 -15.65 8.93
N SER A 118 -15.02 -15.80 9.74
CA SER A 118 -14.84 -15.03 10.97
C SER A 118 -14.27 -13.63 10.72
N GLN A 119 -13.68 -13.39 9.55
CA GLN A 119 -13.08 -12.10 9.21
C GLN A 119 -14.16 -11.07 8.83
N PRO A 120 -14.00 -9.81 9.25
CA PRO A 120 -14.85 -8.72 8.77
C PRO A 120 -14.79 -8.63 7.23
N LYS A 121 -15.92 -8.39 6.61
CA LYS A 121 -16.02 -8.28 5.15
C LYS A 121 -16.64 -6.97 4.72
N MET A 122 -16.20 -6.53 3.57
CA MET A 122 -16.93 -5.64 2.67
C MET A 122 -17.26 -6.42 1.38
N ASP A 123 -17.80 -5.78 0.39
CA ASP A 123 -18.38 -6.43 -0.81
C ASP A 123 -17.39 -7.24 -1.65
N CYS A 124 -16.08 -7.04 -1.47
CA CYS A 124 -15.07 -7.66 -2.33
C CYS A 124 -14.20 -8.69 -1.60
N GLY A 125 -13.70 -8.36 -0.41
CA GLY A 125 -12.83 -9.28 0.33
C GLY A 125 -12.19 -8.66 1.55
N THR A 126 -11.11 -9.30 2.01
CA THR A 126 -10.33 -8.83 3.15
C THR A 126 -8.85 -8.99 2.88
N HIS A 127 -8.06 -7.92 3.12
CA HIS A 127 -6.62 -8.03 3.29
C HIS A 127 -6.29 -8.43 4.72
N ILE A 128 -5.29 -9.28 4.87
CA ILE A 128 -4.66 -9.59 6.15
C ILE A 128 -3.29 -8.95 6.17
N ILE A 129 -3.06 -8.02 7.09
CA ILE A 129 -1.74 -7.42 7.32
C ILE A 129 -0.85 -8.47 7.98
N THR A 130 0.25 -8.83 7.30
CA THR A 130 1.15 -9.90 7.71
C THR A 130 2.43 -9.40 8.36
N GLY A 131 2.70 -8.09 8.27
CA GLY A 131 3.88 -7.47 8.87
C GLY A 131 4.26 -6.15 8.23
N GLY A 132 5.40 -5.60 8.65
CA GLY A 132 5.92 -4.35 8.12
C GLY A 132 7.39 -4.14 8.47
N THR A 133 7.97 -3.03 7.98
CA THR A 133 9.33 -2.58 8.26
C THR A 133 9.34 -1.25 9.00
N GLY A 134 10.50 -0.85 9.53
CA GLY A 134 10.70 0.41 10.21
C GLY A 134 9.66 0.66 11.31
N LYS A 135 8.94 1.77 11.22
CA LYS A 135 7.89 2.13 12.21
C LYS A 135 6.69 1.19 12.22
N TYR A 136 6.50 0.37 11.18
CA TYR A 136 5.43 -0.65 11.07
C TYR A 136 5.89 -2.05 11.49
N LYS A 137 7.11 -2.20 12.03
CA LYS A 137 7.60 -3.51 12.46
C LYS A 137 6.68 -4.13 13.52
N GLY A 138 6.24 -5.36 13.27
CA GLY A 138 5.31 -6.08 14.14
C GLY A 138 3.83 -5.74 13.94
N ILE A 139 3.48 -4.95 12.91
CA ILE A 139 2.09 -4.66 12.57
C ILE A 139 1.37 -5.93 12.13
N THR A 140 0.15 -6.09 12.61
CA THR A 140 -0.83 -7.09 12.18
C THR A 140 -2.21 -6.43 12.08
N GLY A 141 -3.11 -7.00 11.31
CA GLY A 141 -4.44 -6.42 11.18
C GLY A 141 -5.28 -7.05 10.09
N SER A 142 -6.46 -6.48 9.92
CA SER A 142 -7.46 -6.90 8.94
C SER A 142 -8.01 -5.67 8.22
N GLU A 143 -8.15 -5.77 6.92
CA GLU A 143 -8.59 -4.68 6.04
C GLU A 143 -9.71 -5.19 5.13
N PRO A 144 -10.94 -5.28 5.59
CA PRO A 144 -12.08 -5.52 4.70
C PRO A 144 -12.15 -4.41 3.64
N PHE A 145 -12.43 -4.79 2.40
CA PHE A 145 -12.44 -3.86 1.27
C PHE A 145 -13.60 -4.09 0.30
N ALA A 146 -14.00 -3.02 -0.39
CA ALA A 146 -14.91 -3.05 -1.53
C ALA A 146 -14.17 -2.77 -2.83
N CYS A 147 -14.78 -3.13 -3.96
CA CYS A 147 -14.23 -2.93 -5.30
C CYS A 147 -15.15 -2.01 -6.11
N ILE A 148 -14.69 -0.83 -6.44
CA ILE A 148 -15.42 0.14 -7.27
C ILE A 148 -14.69 0.26 -8.59
N SER A 149 -15.19 -0.42 -9.62
CA SER A 149 -14.60 -0.39 -10.96
C SER A 149 -14.86 0.96 -11.64
N MET A 150 -13.80 1.51 -12.25
CA MET A 150 -13.91 2.66 -13.12
C MET A 150 -14.19 2.22 -14.58
N PRO A 151 -14.68 3.11 -15.44
CA PRO A 151 -14.78 2.81 -16.87
C PRO A 151 -13.43 2.38 -17.43
N PRO A 152 -13.38 1.38 -18.32
CA PRO A 152 -12.12 0.89 -18.88
C PRO A 152 -11.41 1.98 -19.68
N LEU A 153 -10.08 2.08 -19.49
CA LEU A 153 -9.22 3.08 -20.16
C LEU A 153 -8.77 2.63 -21.55
N ALA A 154 -8.79 1.33 -21.81
CA ALA A 154 -8.32 0.73 -23.04
C ALA A 154 -9.18 -0.47 -23.43
N GLY A 155 -8.98 -0.97 -24.66
CA GLY A 155 -9.68 -2.16 -25.19
C GLY A 155 -9.41 -3.45 -24.39
N PRO A 156 -9.95 -4.58 -24.86
CA PRO A 156 -9.84 -5.87 -24.17
C PRO A 156 -8.40 -6.23 -23.82
N GLY A 157 -8.15 -6.59 -22.56
CA GLY A 157 -6.80 -6.90 -22.02
C GLY A 157 -5.96 -5.68 -21.66
N GLY A 158 -6.53 -4.47 -21.76
CA GLY A 158 -5.85 -3.22 -21.41
C GLY A 158 -5.86 -2.91 -19.91
N LEU A 159 -5.35 -1.70 -19.59
CA LEU A 159 -5.37 -1.17 -18.24
C LEU A 159 -6.79 -0.90 -17.78
N PHE A 160 -7.07 -1.16 -16.51
CA PHE A 160 -8.31 -0.76 -15.86
C PHE A 160 -8.02 -0.18 -14.48
N ALA A 161 -8.89 0.70 -14.03
CA ALA A 161 -8.74 1.35 -12.73
C ALA A 161 -9.86 0.93 -11.78
N MET A 162 -9.53 0.89 -10.49
CA MET A 162 -10.48 0.65 -9.42
C MET A 162 -10.15 1.52 -8.22
N ASP A 163 -11.18 2.02 -7.56
CA ASP A 163 -11.10 2.52 -6.21
C ASP A 163 -11.41 1.39 -5.25
N ILE A 164 -10.52 1.18 -4.30
CA ILE A 164 -10.63 0.14 -3.29
C ILE A 164 -10.71 0.79 -1.91
N PRO A 165 -11.92 1.11 -1.42
CA PRO A 165 -12.10 1.57 -0.05
C PRO A 165 -11.87 0.43 0.93
N HIS A 166 -11.14 0.74 1.99
CA HIS A 166 -10.78 -0.17 3.09
C HIS A 166 -11.28 0.37 4.42
N ASN A 167 -11.54 -0.54 5.35
CA ASN A 167 -11.74 -0.23 6.75
C ASN A 167 -10.77 -1.05 7.60
N THR A 168 -9.58 -0.53 7.79
CA THR A 168 -8.45 -1.24 8.39
C THR A 168 -8.47 -1.17 9.90
N ALA A 169 -8.41 -2.32 10.57
CA ALA A 169 -8.09 -2.43 11.98
C ALA A 169 -6.69 -3.03 12.13
N TRP A 170 -5.84 -2.40 12.94
CA TRP A 170 -4.43 -2.77 13.04
C TRP A 170 -3.90 -2.65 14.46
N GLU A 171 -2.81 -3.42 14.74
CA GLU A 171 -2.07 -3.41 15.99
C GLU A 171 -0.57 -3.61 15.71
N ILE A 172 0.30 -2.86 16.40
CA ILE A 172 1.77 -3.02 16.37
C ILE A 172 2.22 -3.58 17.71
N LYS A 173 2.84 -4.76 17.70
CA LYS A 173 3.38 -5.46 18.87
C LYS A 173 4.83 -5.08 19.17
#